data_b974c73a4c6a981a8b01bf75a29ded2a
#
_entry.id   b974c73a4c6a981a8b01bf75a29ded2a
#
_cell.length_a   1.000
_cell.length_b   1.000
_cell.length_c   1.000
_cell.angle_alpha   90.00
_cell.angle_beta   90.00
_cell.angle_gamma   90.00
#
_symmetry.space_group_name_H-M   'P 1'
#
loop_
_entity.id
_entity.type
_entity.pdbx_description
1 polymer ?
#
loop_
_entity_poly.entity_id
_entity_poly.type
_entity_poly.pdbx_seq_one_letter_code
_entity_poly.pdbx_strand_id
1 'polypeptide(L)'
;MGMTMTEKILAQHAGRDAVQHVGDLLVAQVDLVLANDITGPPAIAEFEKIGRPVFDKDKIALVPDHFSPCKDIKSATMCKRMRDFARQHEITNYFEVGRMGIEHALLPDSGLVAPGEIIIGADSHTCTYGALNALSTGMGQTDIGAAMASGTTWFKVPATIKVELTGKLPKYVKGKDIILTLIGMIGVDGARYQSLEFCGDGVAELAMSDRFTICNMAIEAGGKNGIFPVDEKTIAYLNGRVSRQWTAVTADADAVYDRVITIKLDDLVPVVSYPHLPENTHPAFESGHIKIDQVVVGSCTNGRLEDLQQAAEVMQGRKVHPHVRAIIIPATQEIYKEAMRLGYIDTFIDAGAAVSTPTCGPCLGGYMGILAAGERAVSTTNRNFRGRMGHVDSEVYLASPYVAAASAITGYIASPEEVMK
;
A
#
# COMPACT_ATOMS: atom_id res chain seq x y z
N MET A 1 -15.22 20.94 -20.71
CA MET A 1 -15.64 19.89 -19.78
C MET A 1 -14.54 19.80 -18.74
N GLY A 2 -14.89 19.92 -17.48
CA GLY A 2 -13.90 19.92 -16.41
C GLY A 2 -13.25 18.55 -16.25
N MET A 3 -12.01 18.52 -15.79
CA MET A 3 -11.19 17.33 -15.64
C MET A 3 -11.06 16.91 -14.17
N THR A 4 -11.01 15.61 -13.93
CA THR A 4 -10.64 15.01 -12.65
C THR A 4 -9.13 15.19 -12.38
N MET A 5 -8.68 14.92 -11.14
CA MET A 5 -7.24 14.98 -10.81
C MET A 5 -6.42 14.06 -11.72
N THR A 6 -6.87 12.82 -11.92
CA THR A 6 -6.19 11.84 -12.78
C THR A 6 -6.09 12.30 -14.24
N GLU A 7 -7.15 12.85 -14.80
CA GLU A 7 -7.16 13.37 -16.18
C GLU A 7 -6.19 14.54 -16.35
N LYS A 8 -6.14 15.47 -15.39
CA LYS A 8 -5.19 16.59 -15.41
C LYS A 8 -3.75 16.14 -15.40
N ILE A 9 -3.40 15.20 -14.52
CA ILE A 9 -2.03 14.67 -14.43
C ILE A 9 -1.65 13.98 -15.75
N LEU A 10 -2.54 13.17 -16.32
CA LEU A 10 -2.32 12.52 -17.62
C LEU A 10 -2.15 13.52 -18.76
N ALA A 11 -3.02 14.53 -18.84
CA ALA A 11 -2.92 15.57 -19.89
C ALA A 11 -1.58 16.29 -19.82
N GLN A 12 -1.18 16.75 -18.64
CA GLN A 12 0.08 17.45 -18.43
C GLN A 12 1.28 16.62 -18.88
N HIS A 13 1.35 15.34 -18.50
CA HIS A 13 2.48 14.45 -18.84
C HIS A 13 2.45 13.94 -20.28
N ALA A 14 1.30 14.06 -20.95
CA ALA A 14 1.17 13.82 -22.39
C ALA A 14 1.44 15.07 -23.24
N GLY A 15 1.80 16.22 -22.62
CA GLY A 15 1.99 17.49 -23.31
C GLY A 15 0.72 18.02 -23.97
N ARG A 16 -0.44 17.80 -23.35
CA ARG A 16 -1.76 18.22 -23.84
C ARG A 16 -2.43 19.16 -22.85
N ASP A 17 -3.23 20.10 -23.35
CA ASP A 17 -4.02 21.00 -22.51
C ASP A 17 -5.17 20.27 -21.80
N ALA A 18 -5.69 19.20 -22.42
CA ALA A 18 -6.74 18.36 -21.85
C ALA A 18 -6.73 16.95 -22.46
N VAL A 19 -7.27 15.98 -21.73
CA VAL A 19 -7.73 14.70 -22.29
C VAL A 19 -9.10 14.94 -22.91
N GLN A 20 -9.39 14.33 -24.07
CA GLN A 20 -10.64 14.58 -24.78
C GLN A 20 -11.76 13.67 -24.31
N HIS A 21 -11.46 12.37 -24.14
CA HIS A 21 -12.45 11.38 -23.74
C HIS A 21 -11.86 10.31 -22.84
N VAL A 22 -12.67 9.81 -21.90
CA VAL A 22 -12.40 8.55 -21.21
C VAL A 22 -12.24 7.43 -22.24
N GLY A 23 -11.19 6.64 -22.08
CA GLY A 23 -10.87 5.55 -23.01
C GLY A 23 -9.85 5.90 -24.08
N ASP A 24 -9.48 7.17 -24.26
CA ASP A 24 -8.43 7.59 -25.19
C ASP A 24 -7.09 6.97 -24.79
N LEU A 25 -6.33 6.57 -25.80
CA LEU A 25 -4.94 6.14 -25.61
C LEU A 25 -4.00 7.33 -25.76
N LEU A 26 -3.07 7.46 -24.82
CA LEU A 26 -2.03 8.48 -24.85
C LEU A 26 -0.70 7.91 -24.36
N VAL A 27 0.38 8.55 -24.73
CA VAL A 27 1.72 8.30 -24.20
C VAL A 27 2.06 9.46 -23.27
N ALA A 28 2.45 9.15 -22.04
CA ALA A 28 2.82 10.12 -21.04
C ALA A 28 4.27 9.91 -20.58
N GLN A 29 4.93 10.98 -20.21
CA GLN A 29 6.22 10.94 -19.51
C GLN A 29 5.99 10.41 -18.08
N VAL A 30 6.98 9.68 -17.55
CA VAL A 30 6.94 9.19 -16.17
C VAL A 30 8.03 9.88 -15.33
N ASP A 31 7.69 10.17 -14.07
CA ASP A 31 8.61 10.81 -13.14
C ASP A 31 9.43 9.82 -12.34
N LEU A 32 8.89 8.64 -12.09
CA LEU A 32 9.59 7.57 -11.38
C LEU A 32 9.15 6.20 -11.88
N VAL A 33 10.13 5.32 -12.07
CA VAL A 33 9.92 3.89 -12.41
C VAL A 33 10.41 3.04 -11.25
N LEU A 34 9.55 2.18 -10.70
CA LEU A 34 9.84 1.34 -9.54
C LEU A 34 9.89 -0.13 -9.93
N ALA A 35 10.84 -0.88 -9.34
CA ALA A 35 10.84 -2.34 -9.37
C ALA A 35 11.45 -2.94 -8.08
N ASN A 36 10.94 -4.11 -7.68
CA ASN A 36 11.39 -4.86 -6.51
C ASN A 36 12.14 -6.15 -6.89
N ASP A 37 12.59 -6.92 -5.90
CA ASP A 37 13.39 -8.12 -6.11
C ASP A 37 12.65 -9.30 -6.77
N ILE A 38 11.32 -9.25 -6.87
CA ILE A 38 10.53 -10.25 -7.63
C ILE A 38 10.39 -9.82 -9.09
N THR A 39 9.99 -8.58 -9.30
CA THR A 39 9.56 -8.07 -10.61
C THR A 39 10.66 -7.31 -11.35
N GLY A 40 11.67 -6.82 -10.63
CA GLY A 40 12.81 -6.12 -11.20
C GLY A 40 13.69 -7.00 -12.12
N PRO A 41 14.11 -8.21 -11.71
CA PRO A 41 14.93 -9.06 -12.58
C PRO A 41 14.30 -9.34 -13.95
N PRO A 42 13.00 -9.71 -14.09
CA PRO A 42 12.38 -9.85 -15.40
C PRO A 42 12.20 -8.52 -16.15
N ALA A 43 11.91 -7.40 -15.46
CA ALA A 43 11.85 -6.09 -16.10
C ALA A 43 13.22 -5.65 -16.67
N ILE A 44 14.29 -5.92 -15.94
CA ILE A 44 15.68 -5.71 -16.40
C ILE A 44 15.97 -6.56 -17.65
N ALA A 45 15.50 -7.80 -17.70
CA ALA A 45 15.69 -8.65 -18.86
C ALA A 45 14.96 -8.10 -20.11
N GLU A 46 13.79 -7.49 -19.94
CA GLU A 46 13.08 -6.80 -21.04
C GLU A 46 13.80 -5.51 -21.46
N PHE A 47 14.28 -4.73 -20.50
CA PHE A 47 15.07 -3.52 -20.75
C PHE A 47 16.32 -3.83 -21.60
N GLU A 48 17.07 -4.89 -21.26
CA GLU A 48 18.30 -5.26 -21.96
C GLU A 48 18.07 -5.61 -23.44
N LYS A 49 16.91 -6.20 -23.79
CA LYS A 49 16.54 -6.49 -25.18
C LYS A 49 16.41 -5.22 -26.03
N ILE A 50 16.12 -4.08 -25.41
CA ILE A 50 15.95 -2.81 -26.11
C ILE A 50 17.31 -2.24 -26.56
N GLY A 51 18.39 -2.55 -25.82
CA GLY A 51 19.75 -2.14 -26.18
C GLY A 51 20.01 -0.63 -26.08
N ARG A 52 19.30 0.07 -25.19
CA ARG A 52 19.45 1.51 -24.93
C ARG A 52 19.93 1.75 -23.48
N PRO A 53 20.57 2.91 -23.20
CA PRO A 53 20.82 3.32 -21.82
C PRO A 53 19.49 3.56 -21.07
N VAL A 54 19.57 3.61 -19.75
CA VAL A 54 18.44 4.08 -18.93
C VAL A 54 18.12 5.55 -19.26
N PHE A 55 16.83 5.89 -19.25
CA PHE A 55 16.40 7.25 -19.61
C PHE A 55 16.90 8.31 -18.61
N ASP A 56 16.90 7.95 -17.35
CA ASP A 56 17.38 8.80 -16.25
C ASP A 56 17.65 7.91 -15.01
N LYS A 57 18.91 7.89 -14.56
CA LYS A 57 19.34 7.09 -13.41
C LYS A 57 18.74 7.54 -12.08
N ASP A 58 18.34 8.80 -11.99
CA ASP A 58 17.75 9.41 -10.79
C ASP A 58 16.24 9.17 -10.70
N LYS A 59 15.61 8.73 -11.80
CA LYS A 59 14.19 8.44 -11.93
C LYS A 59 13.85 6.95 -11.97
N ILE A 60 14.77 6.10 -11.53
CA ILE A 60 14.55 4.67 -11.36
C ILE A 60 14.81 4.32 -9.91
N ALA A 61 13.86 3.65 -9.26
CA ALA A 61 13.98 3.12 -7.91
C ALA A 61 13.98 1.60 -7.92
N LEU A 62 14.97 0.99 -7.28
CA LEU A 62 15.11 -0.45 -7.16
C LEU A 62 15.15 -0.83 -5.68
N VAL A 63 14.13 -1.56 -5.23
CA VAL A 63 13.91 -1.87 -3.80
C VAL A 63 13.80 -3.38 -3.60
N PRO A 64 14.86 -4.07 -3.14
CA PRO A 64 14.77 -5.47 -2.76
C PRO A 64 14.14 -5.60 -1.36
N ASP A 65 12.81 -5.74 -1.28
CA ASP A 65 12.04 -5.75 -0.04
C ASP A 65 11.19 -7.02 0.19
N HIS A 66 11.00 -7.85 -0.83
CA HIS A 66 10.15 -9.04 -0.71
C HIS A 66 10.87 -10.23 -0.11
N PHE A 67 12.13 -10.47 -0.50
CA PHE A 67 12.95 -11.59 -0.04
C PHE A 67 14.22 -11.15 0.69
N SER A 68 14.27 -9.91 1.12
CA SER A 68 15.45 -9.30 1.76
C SER A 68 15.26 -9.17 3.27
N PRO A 69 16.25 -9.56 4.10
CA PRO A 69 17.47 -10.29 3.77
C PRO A 69 17.18 -11.64 3.10
N CYS A 70 17.99 -12.03 2.10
CA CYS A 70 17.66 -13.15 1.22
C CYS A 70 17.40 -14.46 1.97
N LYS A 71 16.24 -15.06 1.73
CA LYS A 71 15.79 -16.31 2.37
C LYS A 71 16.44 -17.58 1.83
N ASP A 72 16.92 -17.56 0.58
CA ASP A 72 17.50 -18.69 -0.14
C ASP A 72 18.43 -18.23 -1.27
N ILE A 73 19.11 -19.18 -1.94
CA ILE A 73 20.05 -18.91 -3.03
C ILE A 73 19.35 -18.26 -4.23
N LYS A 74 18.10 -18.65 -4.54
CA LYS A 74 17.33 -18.08 -5.64
C LYS A 74 17.04 -16.60 -5.40
N SER A 75 16.57 -16.26 -4.20
CA SER A 75 16.34 -14.87 -3.78
C SER A 75 17.62 -14.05 -3.82
N ALA A 76 18.75 -14.62 -3.34
CA ALA A 76 20.05 -13.95 -3.39
C ALA A 76 20.50 -13.68 -4.83
N THR A 77 20.20 -14.58 -5.77
CA THR A 77 20.49 -14.39 -7.19
C THR A 77 19.67 -13.27 -7.79
N MET A 78 18.38 -13.17 -7.43
CA MET A 78 17.48 -12.09 -7.87
C MET A 78 17.95 -10.74 -7.36
N CYS A 79 18.25 -10.63 -6.06
CA CYS A 79 18.77 -9.40 -5.45
C CYS A 79 20.13 -9.01 -6.05
N LYS A 80 21.01 -10.00 -6.32
CA LYS A 80 22.28 -9.75 -6.99
C LYS A 80 22.08 -9.16 -8.39
N ARG A 81 21.13 -9.68 -9.16
CA ARG A 81 20.79 -9.19 -10.50
C ARG A 81 20.42 -7.70 -10.46
N MET A 82 19.56 -7.30 -9.52
CA MET A 82 19.18 -5.89 -9.35
C MET A 82 20.38 -5.03 -8.92
N ARG A 83 21.19 -5.51 -8.00
CA ARG A 83 22.40 -4.81 -7.53
C ARG A 83 23.39 -4.58 -8.64
N ASP A 84 23.65 -5.61 -9.46
CA ASP A 84 24.58 -5.52 -10.59
C ASP A 84 24.07 -4.52 -11.63
N PHE A 85 22.77 -4.55 -11.95
CA PHE A 85 22.12 -3.58 -12.83
C PHE A 85 22.22 -2.15 -12.27
N ALA A 86 21.93 -1.96 -10.99
CA ALA A 86 22.03 -0.65 -10.33
C ALA A 86 23.44 -0.07 -10.42
N ARG A 87 24.47 -0.91 -10.23
CA ARG A 87 25.88 -0.50 -10.35
C ARG A 87 26.26 -0.21 -11.79
N GLN A 88 25.86 -1.07 -12.74
CA GLN A 88 26.17 -0.90 -14.16
C GLN A 88 25.60 0.39 -14.74
N HIS A 89 24.39 0.78 -14.33
CA HIS A 89 23.70 1.95 -14.83
C HIS A 89 23.75 3.14 -13.86
N GLU A 90 24.53 3.04 -12.79
CA GLU A 90 24.69 4.06 -11.76
C GLU A 90 23.38 4.55 -11.15
N ILE A 91 22.38 3.64 -10.97
CA ILE A 91 21.06 3.98 -10.44
C ILE A 91 21.23 4.56 -9.03
N THR A 92 20.76 5.78 -8.83
CA THR A 92 20.88 6.52 -7.57
C THR A 92 20.01 5.91 -6.48
N ASN A 93 18.79 5.50 -6.83
CA ASN A 93 17.79 5.04 -5.86
C ASN A 93 17.78 3.51 -5.78
N TYR A 94 18.90 2.92 -5.36
CA TYR A 94 18.99 1.50 -4.99
C TYR A 94 19.11 1.34 -3.48
N PHE A 95 18.19 0.58 -2.88
CA PHE A 95 18.06 0.44 -1.44
C PHE A 95 18.53 -0.93 -0.94
N GLU A 96 19.80 -1.08 -0.64
CA GLU A 96 20.41 -2.32 -0.13
C GLU A 96 20.00 -2.58 1.34
N VAL A 97 20.17 -3.83 1.80
CA VAL A 97 20.02 -4.24 3.21
C VAL A 97 20.74 -3.25 4.13
N GLY A 98 20.06 -2.81 5.19
CA GLY A 98 20.52 -1.75 6.10
C GLY A 98 19.95 -0.37 5.76
N ARG A 99 19.56 -0.11 4.52
CA ARG A 99 18.79 1.06 4.08
C ARG A 99 17.44 0.65 3.49
N MET A 100 17.00 -0.54 3.84
CA MET A 100 15.83 -1.19 3.30
C MET A 100 14.54 -0.66 3.92
N GLY A 101 13.47 -0.85 3.20
CA GLY A 101 12.10 -0.63 3.63
C GLY A 101 11.17 -1.25 2.61
N ILE A 102 9.92 -1.45 2.96
CA ILE A 102 8.90 -1.88 2.02
C ILE A 102 8.66 -0.74 1.03
N GLU A 103 8.80 -1.00 -0.27
CA GLU A 103 8.87 0.01 -1.34
C GLU A 103 7.78 1.09 -1.24
N HIS A 104 6.53 0.70 -0.95
CA HIS A 104 5.41 1.63 -0.89
C HIS A 104 5.34 2.48 0.40
N ALA A 105 6.20 2.24 1.37
CA ALA A 105 6.45 3.13 2.48
C ALA A 105 7.79 3.86 2.31
N LEU A 106 8.81 3.17 1.82
CA LEU A 106 10.16 3.68 1.68
C LEU A 106 10.24 4.86 0.70
N LEU A 107 9.61 4.77 -0.48
CA LEU A 107 9.68 5.82 -1.49
C LEU A 107 9.08 7.16 -1.02
N PRO A 108 7.85 7.18 -0.43
CA PRO A 108 7.32 8.39 0.18
C PRO A 108 8.20 8.95 1.30
N ASP A 109 8.67 8.10 2.21
CA ASP A 109 9.53 8.52 3.34
C ASP A 109 10.88 9.09 2.87
N SER A 110 11.39 8.58 1.74
CA SER A 110 12.64 9.05 1.11
C SER A 110 12.45 10.30 0.24
N GLY A 111 11.24 10.87 0.14
CA GLY A 111 10.95 12.05 -0.66
C GLY A 111 10.98 11.81 -2.19
N LEU A 112 10.91 10.55 -2.63
CA LEU A 112 10.92 10.20 -4.05
C LEU A 112 9.57 10.36 -4.74
N VAL A 113 8.53 10.69 -3.99
CA VAL A 113 7.16 10.89 -4.46
C VAL A 113 6.72 12.31 -4.16
N ALA A 114 6.13 13.00 -5.14
CA ALA A 114 5.56 14.33 -4.96
C ALA A 114 4.20 14.47 -5.67
N PRO A 115 3.39 15.48 -5.27
CA PRO A 115 2.12 15.77 -5.92
C PRO A 115 2.26 16.06 -7.40
N GLY A 116 1.29 15.60 -8.19
CA GLY A 116 1.21 15.85 -9.63
C GLY A 116 2.10 14.95 -10.49
N GLU A 117 2.92 14.08 -9.90
CA GLU A 117 3.82 13.16 -10.62
C GLU A 117 3.10 11.92 -11.16
N ILE A 118 3.65 11.31 -12.22
CA ILE A 118 3.29 9.97 -12.69
C ILE A 118 4.36 8.97 -12.24
N ILE A 119 3.94 7.98 -11.44
CA ILE A 119 4.80 6.94 -10.91
C ILE A 119 4.27 5.57 -11.38
N ILE A 120 5.12 4.80 -12.01
CA ILE A 120 4.79 3.44 -12.43
C ILE A 120 5.70 2.43 -11.73
N GLY A 121 5.13 1.30 -11.38
CA GLY A 121 5.90 0.23 -10.72
C GLY A 121 5.53 -1.15 -11.25
N ALA A 122 6.50 -2.06 -11.16
CA ALA A 122 6.27 -3.46 -11.46
C ALA A 122 5.49 -4.20 -10.36
N ASP A 123 5.00 -3.47 -9.36
CA ASP A 123 4.14 -3.97 -8.29
C ASP A 123 2.73 -3.40 -8.40
N SER A 124 1.72 -4.23 -8.13
CA SER A 124 0.31 -3.84 -8.24
C SER A 124 -0.11 -2.76 -7.22
N HIS A 125 0.56 -2.69 -6.05
CA HIS A 125 0.26 -1.71 -5.02
C HIS A 125 0.99 -0.36 -5.21
N THR A 126 1.62 -0.14 -6.36
CA THR A 126 2.17 1.17 -6.75
C THR A 126 1.12 2.28 -6.68
N CYS A 127 -0.17 1.96 -6.73
CA CYS A 127 -1.27 2.91 -6.53
C CYS A 127 -1.24 3.64 -5.17
N THR A 128 -0.45 3.18 -4.21
CA THR A 128 -0.27 3.77 -2.87
C THR A 128 0.04 5.28 -2.89
N TYR A 129 0.81 5.74 -3.88
CA TYR A 129 1.33 7.10 -3.89
C TYR A 129 0.30 8.17 -4.24
N GLY A 130 -0.90 7.77 -4.68
CA GLY A 130 -2.02 8.70 -4.82
C GLY A 130 -2.45 9.36 -3.51
N ALA A 131 -2.04 8.81 -2.36
CA ALA A 131 -2.16 9.46 -1.05
C ALA A 131 -1.42 10.80 -0.98
N LEU A 132 -0.40 11.01 -1.82
CA LEU A 132 0.35 12.24 -2.00
C LEU A 132 -0.05 13.01 -3.27
N ASN A 133 -1.25 12.76 -3.83
CA ASN A 133 -1.72 13.42 -5.03
C ASN A 133 -0.92 13.10 -6.31
N ALA A 134 -0.28 11.94 -6.36
CA ALA A 134 0.38 11.44 -7.56
C ALA A 134 -0.53 10.49 -8.34
N LEU A 135 -0.45 10.47 -9.66
CA LEU A 135 -1.00 9.38 -10.45
C LEU A 135 -0.03 8.21 -10.41
N SER A 136 -0.35 7.19 -9.65
CA SER A 136 0.54 6.05 -9.48
C SER A 136 -0.18 4.73 -9.73
N THR A 137 0.48 3.81 -10.45
CA THR A 137 -0.16 2.55 -10.84
C THR A 137 0.84 1.45 -11.12
N GLY A 138 0.42 0.20 -10.85
CA GLY A 138 1.15 -0.99 -11.28
C GLY A 138 1.05 -1.22 -12.77
N MET A 139 2.15 -1.66 -13.40
CA MET A 139 2.24 -2.04 -14.80
C MET A 139 2.99 -3.35 -14.98
N GLY A 140 2.84 -3.96 -16.14
CA GLY A 140 3.55 -5.19 -16.48
C GLY A 140 5.07 -5.00 -16.54
N GLN A 141 5.82 -6.04 -16.22
CA GLN A 141 7.28 -6.00 -16.23
C GLN A 141 7.88 -5.60 -17.60
N THR A 142 7.19 -5.91 -18.70
CA THR A 142 7.58 -5.48 -20.05
C THR A 142 7.46 -3.98 -20.23
N ASP A 143 6.34 -3.40 -19.76
CA ASP A 143 6.12 -1.94 -19.80
C ASP A 143 7.14 -1.22 -18.90
N ILE A 144 7.46 -1.79 -17.74
CA ILE A 144 8.47 -1.24 -16.84
C ILE A 144 9.85 -1.26 -17.47
N GLY A 145 10.26 -2.38 -18.10
CA GLY A 145 11.52 -2.46 -18.84
C GLY A 145 11.60 -1.43 -19.99
N ALA A 146 10.51 -1.25 -20.72
CA ALA A 146 10.42 -0.25 -21.78
C ALA A 146 10.49 1.18 -21.22
N ALA A 147 9.81 1.46 -20.11
CA ALA A 147 9.83 2.76 -19.46
C ALA A 147 11.22 3.11 -18.88
N MET A 148 11.98 2.13 -18.35
CA MET A 148 13.36 2.34 -17.92
C MET A 148 14.27 2.85 -19.05
N ALA A 149 13.95 2.47 -20.31
CA ALA A 149 14.71 2.89 -21.49
C ALA A 149 14.19 4.18 -22.12
N SER A 150 12.89 4.50 -22.02
CA SER A 150 12.23 5.59 -22.77
C SER A 150 11.82 6.77 -21.90
N GLY A 151 11.61 6.59 -20.60
CA GLY A 151 11.01 7.59 -19.72
C GLY A 151 9.53 7.84 -19.98
N THR A 152 8.88 6.97 -20.76
CA THR A 152 7.46 7.13 -21.16
C THR A 152 6.72 5.80 -21.09
N THR A 153 5.41 5.87 -20.93
CA THR A 153 4.52 4.71 -21.05
C THR A 153 3.17 5.11 -21.62
N TRP A 154 2.41 4.14 -22.04
CA TRP A 154 1.06 4.35 -22.56
C TRP A 154 0.03 4.29 -21.42
N PHE A 155 -1.03 5.06 -21.56
CA PHE A 155 -2.19 5.00 -20.70
C PHE A 155 -3.46 5.01 -21.54
N LYS A 156 -4.46 4.25 -21.11
CA LYS A 156 -5.84 4.49 -21.48
C LYS A 156 -6.43 5.40 -20.42
N VAL A 157 -7.00 6.53 -20.78
CA VAL A 157 -7.62 7.46 -19.83
C VAL A 157 -8.71 6.73 -19.04
N PRO A 158 -8.57 6.56 -17.71
CA PRO A 158 -9.57 5.87 -16.91
C PRO A 158 -10.77 6.78 -16.64
N ALA A 159 -11.96 6.20 -16.52
CA ALA A 159 -13.06 6.90 -15.87
C ALA A 159 -12.76 7.06 -14.38
N THR A 160 -13.39 8.00 -13.70
CA THR A 160 -13.16 8.28 -12.29
C THR A 160 -14.45 8.07 -11.49
N ILE A 161 -14.33 7.33 -10.40
CA ILE A 161 -15.34 7.24 -9.34
C ILE A 161 -15.00 8.29 -8.27
N LYS A 162 -15.95 9.15 -7.95
CA LYS A 162 -15.85 10.06 -6.81
C LYS A 162 -16.24 9.33 -5.53
N VAL A 163 -15.35 9.26 -4.55
CA VAL A 163 -15.62 8.69 -3.22
C VAL A 163 -15.67 9.84 -2.23
N GLU A 164 -16.86 10.16 -1.76
CA GLU A 164 -17.12 11.25 -0.85
C GLU A 164 -17.17 10.74 0.59
N LEU A 165 -16.20 11.16 1.40
CA LEU A 165 -16.10 10.83 2.81
C LEU A 165 -16.71 11.98 3.61
N THR A 166 -17.68 11.69 4.48
CA THR A 166 -18.36 12.71 5.30
C THR A 166 -18.37 12.33 6.78
N GLY A 167 -18.42 13.34 7.66
CA GLY A 167 -18.49 13.14 9.10
C GLY A 167 -17.15 12.81 9.74
N LYS A 168 -17.16 12.13 10.90
CA LYS A 168 -16.01 11.88 11.76
C LYS A 168 -15.72 10.41 11.94
N LEU A 169 -14.44 10.07 12.10
CA LEU A 169 -14.03 8.70 12.39
C LEU A 169 -14.42 8.28 13.82
N PRO A 170 -15.15 7.17 13.97
CA PRO A 170 -15.37 6.54 15.28
C PRO A 170 -14.05 6.06 15.90
N LYS A 171 -14.07 5.86 17.21
CA LYS A 171 -12.96 5.26 17.92
C LYS A 171 -12.63 3.89 17.33
N TYR A 172 -11.35 3.59 17.16
CA TYR A 172 -10.79 2.35 16.58
C TYR A 172 -11.07 2.10 15.08
N VAL A 173 -11.80 2.98 14.39
CA VAL A 173 -11.95 2.93 12.93
C VAL A 173 -10.81 3.69 12.27
N LYS A 174 -10.18 3.10 11.24
CA LYS A 174 -9.03 3.64 10.51
C LYS A 174 -9.17 3.44 9.01
N GLY A 175 -8.19 3.93 8.25
CA GLY A 175 -8.18 3.83 6.79
C GLY A 175 -8.40 2.41 6.25
N LYS A 176 -7.93 1.39 7.00
CA LYS A 176 -8.17 -0.02 6.64
C LYS A 176 -9.65 -0.39 6.68
N ASP A 177 -10.37 0.06 7.70
CA ASP A 177 -11.80 -0.20 7.84
C ASP A 177 -12.59 0.51 6.74
N ILE A 178 -12.18 1.74 6.36
CA ILE A 178 -12.80 2.50 5.26
C ILE A 178 -12.65 1.75 3.94
N ILE A 179 -11.43 1.37 3.57
CA ILE A 179 -11.20 0.73 2.27
C ILE A 179 -11.80 -0.67 2.18
N LEU A 180 -11.77 -1.45 3.26
CA LEU A 180 -12.44 -2.75 3.29
C LEU A 180 -13.97 -2.58 3.17
N THR A 181 -14.55 -1.58 3.81
CA THR A 181 -15.97 -1.25 3.65
C THR A 181 -16.28 -0.85 2.21
N LEU A 182 -15.48 0.02 1.59
CA LEU A 182 -15.65 0.40 0.18
C LEU A 182 -15.59 -0.83 -0.74
N ILE A 183 -14.59 -1.70 -0.56
CA ILE A 183 -14.47 -2.93 -1.36
C ILE A 183 -15.67 -3.85 -1.13
N GLY A 184 -16.14 -3.97 0.11
CA GLY A 184 -17.35 -4.72 0.44
C GLY A 184 -18.62 -4.18 -0.25
N MET A 185 -18.69 -2.84 -0.45
CA MET A 185 -19.83 -2.20 -1.13
C MET A 185 -19.82 -2.40 -2.65
N ILE A 186 -18.63 -2.38 -3.28
CA ILE A 186 -18.53 -2.33 -4.74
C ILE A 186 -17.97 -3.62 -5.38
N GLY A 187 -17.43 -4.54 -4.59
CA GLY A 187 -16.77 -5.75 -5.04
C GLY A 187 -15.32 -5.56 -5.49
N VAL A 188 -14.61 -6.66 -5.69
CA VAL A 188 -13.18 -6.68 -6.09
C VAL A 188 -12.92 -6.17 -7.52
N ASP A 189 -13.94 -6.02 -8.33
CA ASP A 189 -13.86 -5.48 -9.69
C ASP A 189 -14.75 -4.24 -9.91
N GLY A 190 -15.34 -3.72 -8.84
CA GLY A 190 -16.27 -2.59 -8.89
C GLY A 190 -15.67 -1.27 -9.35
N ALA A 191 -14.35 -1.11 -9.30
CA ALA A 191 -13.63 0.03 -9.85
C ALA A 191 -12.69 -0.38 -11.00
N ARG A 192 -13.03 -1.47 -11.71
CA ARG A 192 -12.16 -2.05 -12.74
C ARG A 192 -11.69 -1.03 -13.75
N TYR A 193 -10.36 -0.81 -13.80
CA TYR A 193 -9.68 0.15 -14.64
C TYR A 193 -10.12 1.61 -14.44
N GLN A 194 -10.68 1.96 -13.29
CA GLN A 194 -11.10 3.32 -12.95
C GLN A 194 -10.16 3.96 -11.92
N SER A 195 -10.17 5.27 -11.81
CA SER A 195 -9.55 6.02 -10.73
C SER A 195 -10.55 6.20 -9.58
N LEU A 196 -10.11 6.07 -8.33
CA LEU A 196 -10.89 6.40 -7.14
C LEU A 196 -10.41 7.75 -6.62
N GLU A 197 -11.21 8.80 -6.77
CA GLU A 197 -10.90 10.15 -6.29
C GLU A 197 -11.62 10.42 -4.97
N PHE A 198 -10.85 10.52 -3.89
CA PHE A 198 -11.38 10.73 -2.55
C PHE A 198 -11.53 12.21 -2.22
N CYS A 199 -12.67 12.59 -1.67
CA CYS A 199 -13.01 13.96 -1.33
C CYS A 199 -13.98 14.03 -0.14
N GLY A 200 -14.49 15.21 0.19
CA GLY A 200 -15.42 15.44 1.29
C GLY A 200 -14.71 15.94 2.55
N ASP A 201 -15.50 16.39 3.50
CA ASP A 201 -15.02 16.95 4.80
C ASP A 201 -14.37 15.87 5.68
N GLY A 202 -14.78 14.60 5.54
CA GLY A 202 -14.18 13.46 6.23
C GLY A 202 -12.71 13.19 5.86
N VAL A 203 -12.21 13.73 4.72
CA VAL A 203 -10.78 13.59 4.36
C VAL A 203 -9.87 14.24 5.42
N ALA A 204 -10.33 15.31 6.05
CA ALA A 204 -9.57 15.99 7.11
C ALA A 204 -9.40 15.15 8.38
N GLU A 205 -10.27 14.15 8.62
CA GLU A 205 -10.15 13.22 9.75
C GLU A 205 -8.98 12.23 9.56
N LEU A 206 -8.65 11.89 8.31
CA LEU A 206 -7.66 10.87 7.97
C LEU A 206 -6.22 11.31 8.27
N ALA A 207 -5.46 10.47 8.96
CA ALA A 207 -4.00 10.59 8.99
C ALA A 207 -3.39 10.24 7.61
N MET A 208 -2.12 10.58 7.40
CA MET A 208 -1.45 10.19 6.16
C MET A 208 -1.35 8.66 6.02
N SER A 209 -1.12 7.93 7.11
CA SER A 209 -1.13 6.47 7.12
C SER A 209 -2.47 5.89 6.64
N ASP A 210 -3.60 6.49 7.02
CA ASP A 210 -4.93 6.08 6.54
C ASP A 210 -5.07 6.26 5.02
N ARG A 211 -4.62 7.43 4.50
CA ARG A 211 -4.66 7.72 3.05
C ARG A 211 -3.78 6.77 2.25
N PHE A 212 -2.59 6.46 2.74
CA PHE A 212 -1.71 5.46 2.13
C PHE A 212 -2.36 4.07 2.10
N THR A 213 -2.98 3.65 3.19
CA THR A 213 -3.70 2.37 3.26
C THR A 213 -4.86 2.31 2.26
N ILE A 214 -5.65 3.38 2.17
CA ILE A 214 -6.79 3.48 1.25
C ILE A 214 -6.31 3.42 -0.21
N CYS A 215 -5.31 4.22 -0.58
CA CYS A 215 -4.75 4.21 -1.93
C CYS A 215 -4.06 2.87 -2.26
N ASN A 216 -3.34 2.27 -1.31
CA ASN A 216 -2.70 0.96 -1.49
C ASN A 216 -3.70 -0.11 -1.91
N MET A 217 -4.88 -0.12 -1.31
CA MET A 217 -5.91 -1.12 -1.57
C MET A 217 -6.90 -0.73 -2.67
N ALA A 218 -6.72 0.38 -3.37
CA ALA A 218 -7.56 0.74 -4.52
C ALA A 218 -7.53 -0.32 -5.62
N ILE A 219 -6.38 -0.98 -5.83
CA ILE A 219 -6.26 -2.10 -6.77
C ILE A 219 -7.09 -3.31 -6.39
N GLU A 220 -7.39 -3.50 -5.09
CA GLU A 220 -8.21 -4.62 -4.62
C GLU A 220 -9.71 -4.45 -4.97
N ALA A 221 -10.12 -3.26 -5.41
CA ALA A 221 -11.40 -3.00 -6.07
C ALA A 221 -11.29 -2.99 -7.60
N GLY A 222 -10.13 -3.35 -8.16
CA GLY A 222 -9.83 -3.30 -9.60
C GLY A 222 -9.39 -1.91 -10.10
N GLY A 223 -9.22 -0.92 -9.21
CA GLY A 223 -8.86 0.45 -9.56
C GLY A 223 -7.43 0.58 -10.09
N LYS A 224 -7.22 1.54 -11.01
CA LYS A 224 -5.88 1.91 -11.51
C LYS A 224 -5.10 2.68 -10.46
N ASN A 225 -5.76 3.55 -9.72
CA ASN A 225 -5.21 4.29 -8.58
C ASN A 225 -6.32 4.77 -7.64
N GLY A 226 -5.95 5.06 -6.39
CA GLY A 226 -6.70 5.95 -5.52
C GLY A 226 -5.94 7.28 -5.44
N ILE A 227 -6.62 8.40 -5.35
CA ILE A 227 -5.98 9.72 -5.27
C ILE A 227 -6.69 10.63 -4.28
N PHE A 228 -5.91 11.34 -3.47
CA PHE A 228 -6.37 12.35 -2.51
C PHE A 228 -5.94 13.75 -2.95
N PRO A 229 -6.71 14.79 -2.61
CA PRO A 229 -6.25 16.17 -2.75
C PRO A 229 -5.12 16.47 -1.76
N VAL A 230 -4.32 17.47 -2.10
CA VAL A 230 -3.31 18.02 -1.17
C VAL A 230 -3.99 18.91 -0.14
N ASP A 231 -3.71 18.66 1.13
CA ASP A 231 -4.14 19.48 2.26
C ASP A 231 -2.96 19.76 3.22
N GLU A 232 -3.24 20.37 4.36
CA GLU A 232 -2.23 20.70 5.37
C GLU A 232 -1.46 19.47 5.88
N LYS A 233 -2.12 18.30 6.01
CA LYS A 233 -1.47 17.05 6.43
C LYS A 233 -0.52 16.53 5.36
N THR A 234 -0.92 16.62 4.10
CA THR A 234 -0.05 16.27 2.95
C THR A 234 1.17 17.19 2.90
N ILE A 235 0.96 18.51 3.04
CA ILE A 235 2.06 19.50 3.06
C ILE A 235 3.01 19.22 4.24
N ALA A 236 2.49 18.97 5.43
CA ALA A 236 3.29 18.64 6.61
C ALA A 236 4.10 17.35 6.41
N TYR A 237 3.52 16.33 5.77
CA TYR A 237 4.22 15.08 5.44
C TYR A 237 5.37 15.30 4.44
N LEU A 238 5.15 16.11 3.42
CA LEU A 238 6.15 16.40 2.38
C LEU A 238 7.28 17.29 2.88
N ASN A 239 7.00 18.13 3.87
CA ASN A 239 7.98 19.07 4.42
C ASN A 239 9.20 18.33 5.00
N GLY A 240 10.39 18.73 4.56
CA GLY A 240 11.64 18.09 4.94
C GLY A 240 11.95 16.76 4.23
N ARG A 241 10.99 16.19 3.48
CA ARG A 241 11.19 14.99 2.67
C ARG A 241 11.43 15.32 1.20
N VAL A 242 10.57 16.13 0.60
CA VAL A 242 10.65 16.50 -0.82
C VAL A 242 11.30 17.85 -0.96
N SER A 243 12.47 17.91 -1.61
CA SER A 243 13.23 19.16 -1.84
C SER A 243 12.98 19.79 -3.21
N ARG A 244 12.43 19.02 -4.18
CA ARG A 244 12.08 19.54 -5.50
C ARG A 244 10.74 20.27 -5.48
N GLN A 245 10.56 21.16 -6.47
CA GLN A 245 9.25 21.81 -6.68
C GLN A 245 8.22 20.78 -7.11
N TRP A 246 7.00 20.96 -6.65
CA TRP A 246 5.83 20.15 -6.99
C TRP A 246 4.59 21.01 -7.10
N THR A 247 3.57 20.51 -7.75
CA THR A 247 2.31 21.23 -7.98
C THR A 247 1.14 20.35 -7.54
N ALA A 248 0.33 20.87 -6.62
CA ALA A 248 -0.91 20.20 -6.24
C ALA A 248 -1.90 20.20 -7.41
N VAL A 249 -2.51 19.05 -7.66
CA VAL A 249 -3.55 18.91 -8.68
C VAL A 249 -4.90 18.75 -8.01
N THR A 250 -5.85 19.59 -8.38
CA THR A 250 -7.25 19.53 -7.93
C THR A 250 -8.18 19.31 -9.11
N ALA A 251 -9.27 18.58 -8.91
CA ALA A 251 -10.31 18.45 -9.93
C ALA A 251 -10.96 19.80 -10.24
N ASP A 252 -11.48 19.96 -11.45
CA ASP A 252 -12.30 21.11 -11.79
C ASP A 252 -13.65 21.03 -11.09
N ALA A 253 -14.29 22.18 -10.84
CA ALA A 253 -15.58 22.22 -10.17
C ALA A 253 -16.70 21.51 -10.97
N ASP A 254 -16.53 21.48 -12.30
CA ASP A 254 -17.42 20.80 -13.27
C ASP A 254 -16.82 19.48 -13.79
N ALA A 255 -15.87 18.87 -13.05
CA ALA A 255 -15.30 17.56 -13.39
C ALA A 255 -16.42 16.50 -13.49
N VAL A 256 -16.28 15.62 -14.47
CA VAL A 256 -17.27 14.56 -14.72
C VAL A 256 -16.81 13.25 -14.13
N TYR A 257 -17.65 12.64 -13.31
CA TYR A 257 -17.41 11.36 -12.66
C TYR A 257 -18.36 10.29 -13.22
N ASP A 258 -17.87 9.06 -13.35
CA ASP A 258 -18.68 7.90 -13.76
C ASP A 258 -19.81 7.63 -12.75
N ARG A 259 -19.46 7.70 -11.46
CA ARG A 259 -20.42 7.63 -10.36
C ARG A 259 -19.86 8.28 -9.09
N VAL A 260 -20.74 8.50 -8.13
CA VAL A 260 -20.41 9.02 -6.80
C VAL A 260 -20.78 7.97 -5.75
N ILE A 261 -19.85 7.70 -4.81
CA ILE A 261 -20.07 6.82 -3.68
C ILE A 261 -19.87 7.67 -2.42
N THR A 262 -20.86 7.73 -1.55
CA THR A 262 -20.76 8.45 -0.27
C THR A 262 -20.55 7.45 0.86
N ILE A 263 -19.54 7.66 1.69
CA ILE A 263 -19.28 6.90 2.92
C ILE A 263 -19.37 7.87 4.09
N LYS A 264 -20.33 7.63 4.96
CA LYS A 264 -20.46 8.35 6.23
C LYS A 264 -19.55 7.69 7.25
N LEU A 265 -18.50 8.40 7.64
CA LEU A 265 -17.50 7.89 8.58
C LEU A 265 -18.11 7.54 9.94
N ASP A 266 -19.08 8.33 10.41
CA ASP A 266 -19.76 8.12 11.69
C ASP A 266 -20.49 6.76 11.78
N ASP A 267 -20.87 6.18 10.65
CA ASP A 267 -21.60 4.91 10.58
C ASP A 267 -20.66 3.69 10.52
N LEU A 268 -19.34 3.91 10.42
CA LEU A 268 -18.37 2.83 10.31
C LEU A 268 -18.07 2.19 11.66
N VAL A 269 -17.75 0.91 11.60
CA VAL A 269 -17.26 0.11 12.73
C VAL A 269 -15.98 -0.62 12.33
N PRO A 270 -15.16 -1.09 13.28
CA PRO A 270 -14.05 -1.99 12.95
C PRO A 270 -14.54 -3.22 12.20
N VAL A 271 -13.89 -3.51 11.06
CA VAL A 271 -14.30 -4.59 10.16
C VAL A 271 -13.21 -5.64 9.97
N VAL A 272 -13.62 -6.81 9.53
CA VAL A 272 -12.75 -7.89 9.08
C VAL A 272 -13.24 -8.43 7.74
N SER A 273 -12.32 -8.60 6.78
CA SER A 273 -12.62 -9.24 5.51
C SER A 273 -12.28 -10.72 5.58
N TYR A 274 -13.27 -11.57 5.32
CA TYR A 274 -13.16 -13.03 5.37
C TYR A 274 -12.47 -13.58 4.11
N PRO A 275 -11.80 -14.74 4.21
CA PRO A 275 -11.25 -15.42 3.05
C PRO A 275 -12.39 -15.83 2.07
N HIS A 276 -12.16 -15.86 0.74
CA HIS A 276 -10.84 -15.66 0.10
C HIS A 276 -10.87 -14.44 -0.82
N LEU A 277 -11.70 -13.43 -0.51
CA LEU A 277 -11.77 -12.16 -1.26
C LEU A 277 -11.88 -10.97 -0.31
N PRO A 278 -11.22 -9.84 -0.60
CA PRO A 278 -11.31 -8.63 0.24
C PRO A 278 -12.72 -8.05 0.37
N GLU A 279 -13.63 -8.36 -0.55
CA GLU A 279 -15.02 -7.91 -0.52
C GLU A 279 -15.89 -8.59 0.55
N ASN A 280 -15.45 -9.73 1.10
CA ASN A 280 -16.17 -10.46 2.15
C ASN A 280 -16.03 -9.75 3.52
N THR A 281 -16.42 -8.48 3.57
CA THR A 281 -16.23 -7.61 4.74
C THR A 281 -17.44 -7.67 5.67
N HIS A 282 -17.16 -7.88 6.96
CA HIS A 282 -18.14 -7.95 8.04
C HIS A 282 -17.67 -7.17 9.26
N PRO A 283 -18.58 -6.68 10.14
CA PRO A 283 -18.20 -6.13 11.43
C PRO A 283 -17.39 -7.12 12.26
N ALA A 284 -16.29 -6.68 12.88
CA ALA A 284 -15.41 -7.56 13.64
C ALA A 284 -16.11 -8.24 14.83
N PHE A 285 -17.06 -7.54 15.48
CA PHE A 285 -17.84 -8.08 16.59
C PHE A 285 -18.84 -9.18 16.19
N GLU A 286 -19.10 -9.36 14.89
CA GLU A 286 -19.98 -10.42 14.37
C GLU A 286 -19.20 -11.69 13.98
N SER A 287 -17.89 -11.74 14.20
CA SER A 287 -17.03 -12.86 13.76
C SER A 287 -17.30 -14.20 14.44
N GLY A 288 -18.12 -14.25 15.47
CA GLY A 288 -18.45 -15.48 16.18
C GLY A 288 -17.26 -16.14 16.89
N HIS A 289 -16.23 -15.35 17.23
CA HIS A 289 -15.01 -15.81 17.90
C HIS A 289 -14.25 -16.90 17.11
N ILE A 290 -14.07 -16.70 15.80
CA ILE A 290 -13.27 -17.59 14.96
C ILE A 290 -11.85 -17.65 15.52
N LYS A 291 -11.40 -18.85 15.93
CA LYS A 291 -10.05 -19.08 16.46
C LYS A 291 -9.00 -18.88 15.37
N ILE A 292 -7.87 -18.31 15.76
CA ILE A 292 -6.75 -18.01 14.87
C ILE A 292 -5.43 -18.57 15.39
N ASP A 293 -4.47 -18.79 14.50
CA ASP A 293 -3.15 -19.34 14.79
C ASP A 293 -2.05 -18.27 14.68
N GLN A 294 -2.31 -17.22 13.90
CA GLN A 294 -1.31 -16.19 13.63
C GLN A 294 -1.93 -14.80 13.49
N VAL A 295 -1.17 -13.79 13.87
CA VAL A 295 -1.45 -12.39 13.57
C VAL A 295 -0.24 -11.75 12.90
N VAL A 296 -0.48 -10.96 11.86
CA VAL A 296 0.56 -10.16 11.19
C VAL A 296 0.14 -8.70 11.18
N VAL A 297 0.93 -7.84 11.81
CA VAL A 297 0.79 -6.38 11.74
C VAL A 297 1.97 -5.81 10.97
N GLY A 298 1.69 -5.13 9.87
CA GLY A 298 2.73 -4.56 9.01
C GLY A 298 2.35 -4.55 7.54
N SER A 299 3.30 -4.79 6.67
CA SER A 299 3.25 -4.71 5.20
C SER A 299 3.24 -3.28 4.66
N CYS A 300 3.21 -3.13 3.33
CA CYS A 300 3.08 -1.83 2.67
C CYS A 300 1.76 -1.10 3.02
N THR A 301 0.76 -1.84 3.47
CA THR A 301 -0.55 -1.33 3.83
C THR A 301 -0.54 -0.67 5.22
N ASN A 302 -0.09 -1.40 6.25
CA ASN A 302 -0.20 -0.99 7.66
C ASN A 302 1.06 -1.31 8.48
N GLY A 303 2.21 -0.82 8.05
CA GLY A 303 3.48 -0.92 8.78
C GLY A 303 4.09 0.44 9.14
N ARG A 304 3.31 1.53 9.04
CA ARG A 304 3.74 2.89 9.39
C ARG A 304 3.68 3.10 10.89
N LEU A 305 4.24 4.21 11.35
CA LEU A 305 4.38 4.49 12.78
C LEU A 305 3.03 4.51 13.51
N GLU A 306 2.01 5.11 12.90
CA GLU A 306 0.66 5.18 13.45
C GLU A 306 -0.01 3.80 13.51
N ASP A 307 0.28 2.92 12.55
CA ASP A 307 -0.21 1.53 12.56
C ASP A 307 0.41 0.74 13.72
N LEU A 308 1.72 0.93 13.94
CA LEU A 308 2.43 0.32 15.07
C LEU A 308 1.94 0.89 16.40
N GLN A 309 1.66 2.19 16.46
CA GLN A 309 1.06 2.82 17.64
C GLN A 309 -0.27 2.16 18.00
N GLN A 310 -1.17 2.00 17.03
CA GLN A 310 -2.48 1.36 17.22
C GLN A 310 -2.33 -0.06 17.81
N ALA A 311 -1.44 -0.85 17.25
CA ALA A 311 -1.17 -2.20 17.75
C ALA A 311 -0.54 -2.18 19.16
N ALA A 312 0.40 -1.27 19.41
CA ALA A 312 1.05 -1.12 20.71
C ALA A 312 0.06 -0.69 21.81
N GLU A 313 -0.86 0.24 21.52
CA GLU A 313 -1.92 0.65 22.45
C GLU A 313 -2.76 -0.56 22.93
N VAL A 314 -3.10 -1.45 22.01
CA VAL A 314 -3.85 -2.68 22.36
C VAL A 314 -2.99 -3.66 23.14
N MET A 315 -1.72 -3.84 22.77
CA MET A 315 -0.85 -4.86 23.36
C MET A 315 -0.22 -4.44 24.68
N GLN A 316 -0.20 -3.13 24.98
CA GLN A 316 0.46 -2.60 26.20
C GLN A 316 -0.07 -3.25 27.48
N GLY A 317 0.83 -3.85 28.24
CA GLY A 317 0.54 -4.55 29.51
C GLY A 317 -0.25 -5.86 29.34
N ARG A 318 -0.43 -6.35 28.12
CA ARG A 318 -1.15 -7.59 27.80
C ARG A 318 -0.20 -8.62 27.19
N LYS A 319 -0.65 -9.86 27.09
CA LYS A 319 0.12 -10.95 26.46
C LYS A 319 -0.62 -11.50 25.25
N VAL A 320 0.11 -11.81 24.21
CA VAL A 320 -0.39 -12.58 23.08
C VAL A 320 -0.88 -13.94 23.57
N HIS A 321 -2.02 -14.38 23.07
CA HIS A 321 -2.60 -15.67 23.43
C HIS A 321 -1.61 -16.83 23.17
N PRO A 322 -1.47 -17.82 24.09
CA PRO A 322 -0.43 -18.85 23.98
C PRO A 322 -0.45 -19.67 22.69
N HIS A 323 -1.59 -19.75 22.01
CA HIS A 323 -1.74 -20.47 20.74
C HIS A 323 -1.63 -19.58 19.50
N VAL A 324 -1.26 -18.30 19.64
CA VAL A 324 -1.13 -17.35 18.53
C VAL A 324 0.32 -16.93 18.35
N ARG A 325 0.78 -16.93 17.13
CA ARG A 325 2.03 -16.28 16.71
C ARG A 325 1.73 -14.86 16.26
N ALA A 326 2.25 -13.86 16.95
CA ALA A 326 2.15 -12.46 16.54
C ALA A 326 3.45 -12.01 15.88
N ILE A 327 3.37 -11.46 14.67
CA ILE A 327 4.50 -10.97 13.88
C ILE A 327 4.26 -9.50 13.59
N ILE A 328 5.20 -8.65 13.97
CA ILE A 328 5.16 -7.19 13.75
C ILE A 328 6.25 -6.81 12.76
N ILE A 329 5.90 -6.06 11.73
CA ILE A 329 6.80 -5.67 10.64
C ILE A 329 6.75 -4.15 10.45
N PRO A 330 7.67 -3.37 11.03
CA PRO A 330 7.83 -1.96 10.71
C PRO A 330 8.14 -1.78 9.22
N ALA A 331 7.54 -0.79 8.56
CA ALA A 331 7.63 -0.69 7.10
C ALA A 331 8.98 -0.18 6.58
N THR A 332 9.73 0.60 7.37
CA THR A 332 11.07 1.10 7.02
C THR A 332 12.01 1.07 8.21
N GLN A 333 13.32 1.19 7.98
CA GLN A 333 14.32 1.28 9.05
C GLN A 333 14.11 2.51 9.93
N GLU A 334 13.70 3.63 9.35
CA GLU A 334 13.43 4.85 10.12
C GLU A 334 12.18 4.70 10.99
N ILE A 335 11.12 4.08 10.46
CA ILE A 335 9.93 3.74 11.25
C ILE A 335 10.30 2.78 12.39
N TYR A 336 11.14 1.77 12.12
CA TYR A 336 11.60 0.82 13.14
C TYR A 336 12.33 1.55 14.26
N LYS A 337 13.29 2.41 13.91
CA LYS A 337 14.07 3.21 14.86
C LYS A 337 13.18 4.15 15.69
N GLU A 338 12.21 4.80 15.07
CA GLU A 338 11.28 5.67 15.79
C GLU A 338 10.35 4.86 16.71
N ALA A 339 9.85 3.70 16.26
CA ALA A 339 9.07 2.79 17.10
C ALA A 339 9.86 2.27 18.31
N MET A 340 11.18 2.02 18.16
CA MET A 340 12.07 1.72 19.28
C MET A 340 12.14 2.89 20.26
N ARG A 341 12.37 4.12 19.75
CA ARG A 341 12.47 5.32 20.57
C ARG A 341 11.20 5.61 21.38
N LEU A 342 10.04 5.28 20.81
CA LEU A 342 8.72 5.45 21.46
C LEU A 342 8.33 4.27 22.37
N GLY A 343 9.16 3.22 22.46
CA GLY A 343 8.90 2.06 23.30
C GLY A 343 7.89 1.05 22.74
N TYR A 344 7.47 1.21 21.48
CA TYR A 344 6.51 0.27 20.85
C TYR A 344 7.14 -1.11 20.64
N ILE A 345 8.43 -1.15 20.29
CA ILE A 345 9.15 -2.43 20.10
C ILE A 345 9.22 -3.21 21.41
N ASP A 346 9.55 -2.54 22.52
CA ASP A 346 9.56 -3.17 23.85
C ASP A 346 8.16 -3.69 24.21
N THR A 347 7.12 -2.90 23.94
CA THR A 347 5.71 -3.31 24.15
C THR A 347 5.38 -4.60 23.40
N PHE A 348 5.79 -4.73 22.14
CA PHE A 348 5.54 -5.93 21.33
C PHE A 348 6.31 -7.14 21.85
N ILE A 349 7.57 -6.98 22.19
CA ILE A 349 8.41 -8.05 22.76
C ILE A 349 7.85 -8.50 24.11
N ASP A 350 7.51 -7.56 24.97
CA ASP A 350 6.90 -7.84 26.28
C ASP A 350 5.55 -8.55 26.13
N ALA A 351 4.77 -8.21 25.12
CA ALA A 351 3.52 -8.92 24.81
C ALA A 351 3.76 -10.36 24.32
N GLY A 352 4.97 -10.70 23.86
CA GLY A 352 5.30 -12.01 23.29
C GLY A 352 5.19 -12.08 21.77
N ALA A 353 5.22 -10.93 21.09
CA ALA A 353 5.28 -10.86 19.63
C ALA A 353 6.72 -10.93 19.11
N ALA A 354 6.90 -11.44 17.89
CA ALA A 354 8.16 -11.36 17.15
C ALA A 354 8.18 -10.08 16.32
N VAL A 355 9.23 -9.27 16.46
CA VAL A 355 9.43 -8.07 15.65
C VAL A 355 10.47 -8.36 14.58
N SER A 356 10.13 -8.11 13.33
CA SER A 356 10.97 -8.37 12.16
C SER A 356 11.65 -7.12 11.64
N THR A 357 12.67 -7.31 10.82
CA THR A 357 13.19 -6.23 9.96
C THR A 357 12.12 -5.83 8.93
N PRO A 358 12.19 -4.61 8.35
CA PRO A 358 11.32 -4.21 7.25
C PRO A 358 11.41 -5.19 6.08
N THR A 359 10.30 -5.82 5.74
CA THR A 359 10.16 -6.71 4.58
C THR A 359 8.70 -6.87 4.22
N CYS A 360 8.39 -7.19 2.97
CA CYS A 360 7.03 -7.55 2.57
C CYS A 360 6.55 -8.85 3.26
N GLY A 361 7.48 -9.70 3.67
CA GLY A 361 7.28 -10.83 4.57
C GLY A 361 6.25 -11.83 4.09
N PRO A 362 5.29 -12.20 4.94
CA PRO A 362 4.29 -13.22 4.63
C PRO A 362 3.22 -12.77 3.65
N CYS A 363 3.14 -11.48 3.29
CA CYS A 363 2.06 -10.91 2.46
C CYS A 363 1.80 -11.70 1.16
N LEU A 364 2.84 -12.27 0.56
CA LEU A 364 2.74 -13.08 -0.66
C LEU A 364 3.08 -14.56 -0.45
N GLY A 365 3.25 -15.00 0.81
CA GLY A 365 3.67 -16.37 1.11
C GLY A 365 5.11 -16.69 0.70
N GLY A 366 5.94 -15.67 0.51
CA GLY A 366 7.27 -15.80 -0.05
C GLY A 366 8.41 -15.81 0.97
N TYR A 367 8.20 -15.26 2.15
CA TYR A 367 9.22 -15.06 3.17
C TYR A 367 8.57 -15.03 4.54
N MET A 368 9.13 -15.63 5.56
CA MET A 368 8.71 -15.79 6.95
C MET A 368 7.19 -15.70 7.24
N GLY A 369 6.72 -16.26 8.34
CA GLY A 369 5.32 -16.21 8.76
C GLY A 369 4.34 -16.90 7.82
N ILE A 370 4.83 -17.90 7.06
CA ILE A 370 4.03 -18.68 6.11
C ILE A 370 3.11 -19.63 6.90
N LEU A 371 1.85 -19.72 6.46
CA LEU A 371 0.83 -20.56 7.06
C LEU A 371 0.87 -21.99 6.53
N ALA A 372 0.68 -22.96 7.43
CA ALA A 372 0.45 -24.37 7.10
C ALA A 372 -1.03 -24.61 6.69
N ALA A 373 -1.32 -25.84 6.25
CA ALA A 373 -2.70 -26.26 5.93
C ALA A 373 -3.63 -26.12 7.12
N GLY A 374 -4.77 -25.48 6.93
CA GLY A 374 -5.81 -25.28 7.95
C GLY A 374 -5.51 -24.18 8.97
N GLU A 375 -4.35 -23.54 8.93
CA GLU A 375 -4.06 -22.40 9.81
C GLU A 375 -4.81 -21.14 9.37
N ARG A 376 -5.18 -20.31 10.36
CA ARG A 376 -5.91 -19.05 10.21
C ARG A 376 -5.08 -17.89 10.71
N ALA A 377 -5.01 -16.82 9.91
CA ALA A 377 -4.33 -15.59 10.31
C ALA A 377 -5.24 -14.37 10.19
N VAL A 378 -5.18 -13.47 11.17
CA VAL A 378 -5.62 -12.08 11.02
C VAL A 378 -4.44 -11.25 10.57
N SER A 379 -4.59 -10.47 9.52
CA SER A 379 -3.48 -9.74 8.92
C SER A 379 -3.86 -8.34 8.48
N THR A 380 -2.94 -7.40 8.65
CA THR A 380 -3.08 -6.04 8.11
C THR A 380 -2.56 -5.92 6.67
N THR A 381 -2.19 -7.02 6.03
CA THR A 381 -1.84 -7.07 4.61
C THR A 381 -3.04 -6.73 3.72
N ASN A 382 -2.85 -6.73 2.41
CA ASN A 382 -3.85 -6.22 1.47
C ASN A 382 -4.66 -7.30 0.74
N ARG A 383 -4.23 -8.57 0.75
CA ARG A 383 -4.86 -9.67 0.02
C ARG A 383 -5.05 -10.90 0.89
N ASN A 384 -6.18 -11.57 0.69
CA ASN A 384 -6.54 -12.81 1.38
C ASN A 384 -6.96 -13.94 0.42
N PHE A 385 -6.50 -13.88 -0.82
CA PHE A 385 -6.77 -14.92 -1.82
C PHE A 385 -6.26 -16.28 -1.36
N ARG A 386 -6.86 -17.35 -1.87
CA ARG A 386 -6.48 -18.73 -1.55
C ARG A 386 -4.97 -18.95 -1.76
N GLY A 387 -4.30 -19.44 -0.74
CA GLY A 387 -2.84 -19.67 -0.76
C GLY A 387 -1.97 -18.41 -0.69
N ARG A 388 -2.55 -17.23 -0.47
CA ARG A 388 -1.82 -15.96 -0.49
C ARG A 388 -0.71 -15.87 0.55
N MET A 389 -0.91 -16.42 1.75
CA MET A 389 0.05 -16.35 2.85
C MET A 389 0.71 -17.72 3.15
N GLY A 390 0.61 -18.69 2.24
CA GLY A 390 1.19 -20.02 2.44
C GLY A 390 0.38 -21.14 1.79
N HIS A 391 -0.02 -22.14 2.57
CA HIS A 391 -0.75 -23.28 2.05
C HIS A 391 -2.12 -22.88 1.47
N VAL A 392 -2.56 -23.58 0.41
CA VAL A 392 -3.83 -23.28 -0.28
C VAL A 392 -5.07 -23.47 0.61
N ASP A 393 -4.98 -24.29 1.64
CA ASP A 393 -6.03 -24.52 2.62
C ASP A 393 -5.88 -23.66 3.88
N SER A 394 -4.99 -22.67 3.88
CA SER A 394 -4.92 -21.65 4.92
C SER A 394 -5.91 -20.52 4.66
N GLU A 395 -6.32 -19.85 5.72
CA GLU A 395 -7.28 -18.76 5.69
C GLU A 395 -6.65 -17.47 6.21
N VAL A 396 -6.81 -16.37 5.45
CA VAL A 396 -6.35 -15.05 5.85
C VAL A 396 -7.55 -14.12 5.99
N TYR A 397 -7.64 -13.46 7.14
CA TYR A 397 -8.66 -12.46 7.48
C TYR A 397 -7.99 -11.09 7.49
N LEU A 398 -8.45 -10.16 6.65
CA LEU A 398 -7.89 -8.82 6.58
C LEU A 398 -8.56 -7.91 7.60
N ALA A 399 -7.76 -7.16 8.36
CA ALA A 399 -8.27 -6.26 9.37
C ALA A 399 -7.30 -5.07 9.64
N SER A 400 -7.79 -4.07 10.38
CA SER A 400 -6.97 -2.96 10.86
C SER A 400 -5.99 -3.40 11.96
N PRO A 401 -4.93 -2.61 12.25
CA PRO A 401 -4.00 -2.91 13.34
C PRO A 401 -4.68 -3.08 14.71
N TYR A 402 -5.73 -2.31 14.99
CA TYR A 402 -6.51 -2.45 16.22
C TYR A 402 -7.19 -3.82 16.33
N VAL A 403 -7.88 -4.27 15.29
CA VAL A 403 -8.54 -5.58 15.25
C VAL A 403 -7.52 -6.71 15.29
N ALA A 404 -6.42 -6.58 14.52
CA ALA A 404 -5.36 -7.58 14.50
C ALA A 404 -4.71 -7.75 15.88
N ALA A 405 -4.37 -6.67 16.57
CA ALA A 405 -3.79 -6.70 17.89
C ALA A 405 -4.77 -7.24 18.94
N ALA A 406 -6.06 -6.87 18.89
CA ALA A 406 -7.08 -7.43 19.78
C ALA A 406 -7.21 -8.94 19.58
N SER A 407 -7.21 -9.40 18.33
CA SER A 407 -7.27 -10.82 18.00
C SER A 407 -6.03 -11.58 18.47
N ALA A 408 -4.86 -10.95 18.45
CA ALA A 408 -3.63 -11.56 19.00
C ALA A 408 -3.74 -11.84 20.51
N ILE A 409 -4.40 -10.95 21.25
CA ILE A 409 -4.58 -11.08 22.71
C ILE A 409 -5.63 -12.13 23.04
N THR A 410 -6.73 -12.17 22.31
CA THR A 410 -7.87 -13.06 22.61
C THR A 410 -7.70 -14.49 22.07
N GLY A 411 -6.92 -14.67 21.00
CA GLY A 411 -6.79 -15.97 20.31
C GLY A 411 -7.90 -16.27 19.31
N TYR A 412 -8.79 -15.30 19.06
CA TYR A 412 -9.84 -15.35 18.06
C TYR A 412 -10.06 -13.96 17.45
N ILE A 413 -10.79 -13.85 16.35
CA ILE A 413 -11.12 -12.57 15.73
C ILE A 413 -11.98 -11.77 16.73
N ALA A 414 -11.45 -10.63 17.17
CA ALA A 414 -12.06 -9.81 18.20
C ALA A 414 -12.11 -8.33 17.80
N SER A 415 -13.19 -7.66 18.20
CA SER A 415 -13.25 -6.20 18.13
C SER A 415 -12.34 -5.58 19.19
N PRO A 416 -11.72 -4.42 18.91
CA PRO A 416 -10.88 -3.71 19.89
C PRO A 416 -11.57 -3.43 21.22
N GLU A 417 -12.89 -3.17 21.21
CA GLU A 417 -13.70 -2.91 22.40
C GLU A 417 -13.73 -4.08 23.40
N GLU A 418 -13.48 -5.31 22.93
CA GLU A 418 -13.44 -6.49 23.80
C GLU A 418 -12.22 -6.47 24.73
N VAL A 419 -11.15 -5.80 24.34
CA VAL A 419 -9.87 -5.76 25.07
C VAL A 419 -9.55 -4.39 25.67
N MET A 420 -10.10 -3.31 25.08
CA MET A 420 -9.78 -1.91 25.39
C MET A 420 -10.87 -1.24 26.28
N LYS A 421 -11.36 -1.94 27.26
CA LYS A 421 -12.38 -1.43 28.22
C LYS A 421 -11.85 -0.32 29.10
#